data_69c9a1711ef399f442444ece700565db
#
_entry.id   69c9a1711ef399f442444ece700565db
#
_cell.length_a   1.000
_cell.length_b   1.000
_cell.length_c   1.000
_cell.angle_alpha   90.00
_cell.angle_beta   90.00
_cell.angle_gamma   90.00
#
_symmetry.space_group_name_H-M   'P 1'
#
loop_
_entity.id
_entity.type
_entity.pdbx_description
1 polymer ?
#
loop_
_entity_poly.entity_id
_entity_poly.type
_entity_poly.pdbx_seq_one_letter_code
_entity_poly.pdbx_strand_id
1 'polypeptide(L)'
;MEDHRDSDGILLKHGFCEMLKGGVIMDVKNVEQAKIAEECGAIGVMVLENIPSELRNREEVARSVDPIKIEEIKKAVSINVLAKVRIGHFVESQILEELKIDMIDESEVLTVADENNYINKHKFKTPFVCGCTNLGEALRRISEGASMIRTKGEAGTGNIIEAIKHIRTINNDIKFLCALSENEIYNYAKKINTPIDLLLLTKKLKKLPVVNFAAGGIATPADAAMCMQLGMDGVFVGSGIFESENPRKMASSIVYAVSYFNNPKILLDVSYNLGKAMCGSTKISEKWKNKKKNEE
;
A
#
# COMPACT_ATOMS: atom_id res chain seq x y z
N MET A 1 27.64 9.30 -20.89
CA MET A 1 27.32 9.57 -19.47
C MET A 1 26.77 8.26 -18.93
N GLU A 2 27.62 7.49 -18.26
CA GLU A 2 27.23 6.24 -17.63
C GLU A 2 26.29 6.56 -16.47
N ASP A 3 25.05 6.13 -16.61
CA ASP A 3 24.03 6.16 -15.56
C ASP A 3 24.39 5.03 -14.58
N HIS A 4 25.34 5.30 -13.68
CA HIS A 4 25.57 4.45 -12.51
C HIS A 4 24.33 4.61 -11.60
N ARG A 5 23.26 3.88 -11.93
CA ARG A 5 22.21 3.63 -10.96
C ARG A 5 22.90 3.06 -9.74
N ASP A 6 22.83 3.81 -8.64
CA ASP A 6 23.41 3.40 -7.36
C ASP A 6 22.79 2.07 -6.94
N SER A 7 23.41 0.97 -7.37
CA SER A 7 22.95 -0.41 -7.09
C SER A 7 22.85 -0.66 -5.58
N ASP A 8 23.73 -0.03 -4.80
CA ASP A 8 23.78 -0.20 -3.35
C ASP A 8 22.60 0.55 -2.70
N GLY A 9 22.26 1.74 -3.19
CA GLY A 9 21.09 2.48 -2.72
C GLY A 9 19.77 1.76 -3.03
N ILE A 10 19.66 1.09 -4.19
CA ILE A 10 18.47 0.29 -4.53
C ILE A 10 18.38 -0.93 -3.60
N LEU A 11 19.49 -1.63 -3.36
CA LEU A 11 19.53 -2.78 -2.46
C LEU A 11 19.17 -2.40 -1.02
N LEU A 12 19.64 -1.26 -0.52
CA LEU A 12 19.30 -0.77 0.82
C LEU A 12 17.79 -0.49 0.94
N LYS A 13 17.17 0.18 -0.05
CA LYS A 13 15.73 0.46 -0.06
C LYS A 13 14.89 -0.83 -0.10
N HIS A 14 15.28 -1.78 -0.93
CA HIS A 14 14.61 -3.08 -0.99
C HIS A 14 14.80 -3.87 0.30
N GLY A 15 16.00 -3.88 0.89
CA GLY A 15 16.29 -4.53 2.16
C GLY A 15 15.46 -3.95 3.31
N PHE A 16 15.31 -2.63 3.36
CA PHE A 16 14.41 -1.98 4.32
C PHE A 16 12.97 -2.49 4.17
N CYS A 17 12.43 -2.52 2.94
CA CYS A 17 11.08 -2.99 2.70
C CYS A 17 10.90 -4.48 3.04
N GLU A 18 11.92 -5.33 2.79
CA GLU A 18 11.89 -6.76 3.15
C GLU A 18 11.75 -6.97 4.67
N MET A 19 12.31 -6.10 5.51
CA MET A 19 12.16 -6.17 6.97
C MET A 19 10.74 -5.85 7.44
N LEU A 20 9.91 -5.23 6.60
CA LEU A 20 8.52 -4.90 6.94
C LEU A 20 7.55 -6.07 6.69
N LYS A 21 7.99 -7.18 6.11
CA LYS A 21 7.14 -8.35 5.83
C LYS A 21 6.52 -8.92 7.09
N GLY A 22 5.28 -9.38 6.96
CA GLY A 22 4.50 -9.92 8.07
C GLY A 22 3.92 -8.85 8.98
N GLY A 23 4.06 -7.56 8.63
CA GLY A 23 3.65 -6.46 9.48
C GLY A 23 2.37 -5.76 9.04
N VAL A 24 1.92 -4.88 9.94
CA VAL A 24 0.77 -3.99 9.74
C VAL A 24 1.25 -2.55 9.81
N ILE A 25 0.93 -1.75 8.80
CA ILE A 25 1.11 -0.30 8.79
C ILE A 25 -0.27 0.32 8.97
N MET A 26 -0.39 1.24 9.95
CA MET A 26 -1.68 1.83 10.33
C MET A 26 -1.73 3.31 9.98
N ASP A 27 -2.82 3.75 9.36
CA ASP A 27 -3.08 5.16 9.11
C ASP A 27 -3.41 5.88 10.42
N VAL A 28 -2.75 7.02 10.69
CA VAL A 28 -2.92 7.81 11.92
C VAL A 28 -3.02 9.30 11.63
N LYS A 29 -3.78 10.04 12.45
CA LYS A 29 -3.97 11.49 12.33
C LYS A 29 -3.27 12.30 13.41
N ASN A 30 -2.85 11.68 14.48
CA ASN A 30 -2.26 12.34 15.63
C ASN A 30 -1.37 11.40 16.45
N VAL A 31 -0.68 11.98 17.43
CA VAL A 31 0.24 11.27 18.32
C VAL A 31 -0.44 10.16 19.14
N GLU A 32 -1.68 10.38 19.58
CA GLU A 32 -2.41 9.38 20.37
C GLU A 32 -2.67 8.11 19.56
N GLN A 33 -3.16 8.27 18.31
CA GLN A 33 -3.37 7.13 17.40
C GLN A 33 -2.06 6.43 17.04
N ALA A 34 -0.97 7.17 16.86
CA ALA A 34 0.35 6.60 16.59
C ALA A 34 0.87 5.75 17.75
N LYS A 35 0.71 6.20 18.99
CA LYS A 35 1.06 5.42 20.18
C LYS A 35 0.20 4.17 20.32
N ILE A 36 -1.10 4.27 20.07
CA ILE A 36 -1.99 3.08 20.05
C ILE A 36 -1.51 2.07 19.02
N ALA A 37 -1.16 2.51 17.80
CA ALA A 37 -0.66 1.63 16.75
C ALA A 37 0.63 0.92 17.18
N GLU A 38 1.61 1.64 17.74
CA GLU A 38 2.87 1.08 18.26
C GLU A 38 2.63 0.07 19.39
N GLU A 39 1.84 0.43 20.40
CA GLU A 39 1.50 -0.43 21.52
C GLU A 39 0.77 -1.72 21.09
N CYS A 40 0.01 -1.66 19.99
CA CYS A 40 -0.68 -2.82 19.41
C CYS A 40 0.21 -3.66 18.50
N GLY A 41 1.48 -3.27 18.26
CA GLY A 41 2.45 -4.03 17.48
C GLY A 41 2.46 -3.70 15.99
N ALA A 42 2.01 -2.52 15.58
CA ALA A 42 2.23 -2.03 14.22
C ALA A 42 3.73 -1.89 13.95
N ILE A 43 4.15 -2.16 12.72
CA ILE A 43 5.55 -1.97 12.28
C ILE A 43 5.82 -0.56 11.74
N GLY A 44 4.78 0.20 11.53
CA GLY A 44 4.84 1.58 11.06
C GLY A 44 3.48 2.26 11.07
N VAL A 45 3.52 3.57 10.97
CA VAL A 45 2.34 4.42 10.86
C VAL A 45 2.41 5.28 9.60
N MET A 46 1.27 5.42 8.93
CA MET A 46 1.09 6.33 7.81
C MET A 46 0.41 7.59 8.32
N VAL A 47 1.14 8.70 8.32
CA VAL A 47 0.62 9.97 8.82
C VAL A 47 -0.26 10.65 7.77
N LEU A 48 -1.47 11.02 8.16
CA LEU A 48 -2.47 11.62 7.29
C LEU A 48 -3.07 12.89 7.92
N GLU A 49 -3.46 13.84 7.05
CA GLU A 49 -4.29 14.97 7.48
C GLU A 49 -5.72 14.50 7.73
N ASN A 50 -6.27 13.79 6.74
CA ASN A 50 -7.60 13.19 6.77
C ASN A 50 -7.51 11.71 6.40
N ILE A 51 -8.25 10.86 7.08
CA ILE A 51 -8.33 9.45 6.70
C ILE A 51 -9.12 9.28 5.39
N PRO A 52 -8.91 8.18 4.64
CA PRO A 52 -9.53 7.99 3.33
C PRO A 52 -11.05 8.08 3.31
N SER A 53 -11.75 7.68 4.39
CA SER A 53 -13.21 7.82 4.51
C SER A 53 -13.66 9.28 4.55
N GLU A 54 -12.90 10.16 5.21
CA GLU A 54 -13.19 11.60 5.26
C GLU A 54 -12.96 12.27 3.89
N LEU A 55 -11.87 11.89 3.19
CA LEU A 55 -11.54 12.43 1.88
C LEU A 55 -12.58 12.11 0.81
N ARG A 56 -13.28 10.95 0.93
CA ARG A 56 -14.36 10.58 0.00
C ARG A 56 -15.55 11.51 0.03
N ASN A 57 -15.77 12.18 1.15
CA ASN A 57 -16.94 13.02 1.40
C ASN A 57 -16.68 14.51 1.11
N ARG A 58 -15.45 14.87 0.68
CA ARG A 58 -15.05 16.26 0.43
C ARG A 58 -14.72 16.48 -1.04
N GLU A 59 -15.19 17.60 -1.60
CA GLU A 59 -14.81 18.09 -2.93
C GLU A 59 -13.59 19.03 -2.83
N GLU A 60 -12.66 18.75 -1.92
CA GLU A 60 -11.49 19.57 -1.66
C GLU A 60 -10.22 18.93 -2.24
N VAL A 61 -9.20 19.76 -2.51
CA VAL A 61 -7.89 19.29 -2.92
C VAL A 61 -7.19 18.62 -1.73
N ALA A 62 -7.08 17.29 -1.78
CA ALA A 62 -6.34 16.51 -0.79
C ALA A 62 -4.83 16.61 -1.03
N ARG A 63 -4.09 17.17 -0.06
CA ARG A 63 -2.64 17.41 -0.11
C ARG A 63 -1.89 16.54 0.88
N SER A 64 -0.55 16.59 0.80
CA SER A 64 0.34 16.03 1.82
C SER A 64 0.06 16.66 3.19
N VAL A 65 0.35 15.91 4.23
CA VAL A 65 0.15 16.33 5.63
C VAL A 65 1.15 17.43 6.05
N ASP A 66 0.75 18.26 7.03
CA ASP A 66 1.63 19.30 7.59
C ASP A 66 2.91 18.67 8.19
N PRO A 67 4.11 19.20 7.83
CA PRO A 67 5.38 18.76 8.40
C PRO A 67 5.44 18.73 9.94
N ILE A 68 4.80 19.67 10.62
CA ILE A 68 4.77 19.72 12.09
C ILE A 68 4.15 18.46 12.67
N LYS A 69 3.04 18.00 12.09
CA LYS A 69 2.36 16.77 12.53
C LYS A 69 3.25 15.54 12.37
N ILE A 70 4.01 15.47 11.26
CA ILE A 70 4.98 14.38 11.03
C ILE A 70 6.05 14.40 12.12
N GLU A 71 6.63 15.56 12.40
CA GLU A 71 7.66 15.70 13.44
C GLU A 71 7.18 15.32 14.83
N GLU A 72 5.96 15.72 15.20
CA GLU A 72 5.35 15.37 16.48
C GLU A 72 5.18 13.85 16.61
N ILE A 73 4.69 13.18 15.56
CA ILE A 73 4.51 11.74 15.56
C ILE A 73 5.87 11.03 15.59
N LYS A 74 6.86 11.47 14.78
CA LYS A 74 8.22 10.90 14.80
C LYS A 74 8.89 10.99 16.17
N LYS A 75 8.64 12.06 16.94
CA LYS A 75 9.17 12.20 18.31
C LYS A 75 8.46 11.29 19.33
N ALA A 76 7.25 10.85 19.00
CA ALA A 76 6.37 10.13 19.93
C ALA A 76 6.41 8.61 19.81
N VAL A 77 6.87 8.07 18.67
CA VAL A 77 6.95 6.62 18.41
C VAL A 77 8.34 6.21 17.92
N SER A 78 8.67 4.93 18.10
CA SER A 78 9.93 4.33 17.64
C SER A 78 9.78 3.49 16.35
N ILE A 79 8.55 3.21 15.95
CA ILE A 79 8.22 2.49 14.72
C ILE A 79 8.33 3.39 13.48
N ASN A 80 8.35 2.77 12.29
CA ASN A 80 8.52 3.50 11.04
C ASN A 80 7.41 4.55 10.80
N VAL A 81 7.79 5.72 10.33
CA VAL A 81 6.86 6.82 10.02
C VAL A 81 6.85 7.07 8.52
N LEU A 82 5.68 6.92 7.92
CA LEU A 82 5.41 7.09 6.51
C LEU A 82 4.49 8.29 6.28
N ALA A 83 4.59 8.92 5.12
CA ALA A 83 3.64 9.96 4.71
C ALA A 83 3.34 9.88 3.21
N LYS A 84 2.19 10.45 2.80
CA LYS A 84 1.72 10.44 1.43
C LYS A 84 2.08 11.73 0.70
N VAL A 85 2.42 11.58 -0.59
CA VAL A 85 2.54 12.68 -1.54
C VAL A 85 1.58 12.50 -2.70
N ARG A 86 1.22 13.58 -3.35
CA ARG A 86 0.40 13.56 -4.56
C ARG A 86 1.17 12.94 -5.72
N ILE A 87 0.50 12.20 -6.58
CA ILE A 87 1.09 11.65 -7.80
C ILE A 87 1.74 12.77 -8.62
N GLY A 88 3.01 12.59 -8.98
CA GLY A 88 3.83 13.54 -9.75
C GLY A 88 4.41 14.71 -8.95
N HIS A 89 4.06 14.87 -7.67
CA HIS A 89 4.51 16.03 -6.89
C HIS A 89 5.87 15.79 -6.22
N PHE A 90 6.94 15.83 -7.02
CA PHE A 90 8.30 15.55 -6.55
C PHE A 90 8.79 16.53 -5.45
N VAL A 91 8.29 17.76 -5.39
CA VAL A 91 8.68 18.72 -4.34
C VAL A 91 8.12 18.32 -2.98
N GLU A 92 6.89 17.78 -2.89
CA GLU A 92 6.38 17.19 -1.64
C GLU A 92 7.30 16.05 -1.16
N SER A 93 7.82 15.24 -2.09
CA SER A 93 8.77 14.17 -1.74
C SER A 93 10.11 14.70 -1.24
N GLN A 94 10.62 15.82 -1.80
CA GLN A 94 11.83 16.47 -1.31
C GLN A 94 11.66 16.98 0.12
N ILE A 95 10.51 17.56 0.43
CA ILE A 95 10.17 18.01 1.80
C ILE A 95 10.13 16.81 2.76
N LEU A 96 9.49 15.71 2.38
CA LEU A 96 9.40 14.53 3.23
C LEU A 96 10.77 13.84 3.42
N GLU A 97 11.61 13.82 2.39
CA GLU A 97 12.98 13.29 2.51
C GLU A 97 13.83 14.15 3.46
N GLU A 98 13.70 15.50 3.42
CA GLU A 98 14.40 16.39 4.36
C GLU A 98 13.92 16.18 5.80
N LEU A 99 12.64 15.86 6.01
CA LEU A 99 12.09 15.43 7.29
C LEU A 99 12.62 14.06 7.76
N LYS A 100 13.37 13.36 6.89
CA LYS A 100 13.94 12.03 7.17
C LYS A 100 12.88 11.02 7.61
N ILE A 101 11.76 10.98 6.90
CA ILE A 101 10.77 9.92 7.09
C ILE A 101 11.29 8.59 6.53
N ASP A 102 10.73 7.49 7.01
CA ASP A 102 11.23 6.16 6.67
C ASP A 102 10.79 5.68 5.29
N MET A 103 9.60 6.12 4.81
CA MET A 103 9.07 5.77 3.48
C MET A 103 8.05 6.80 3.00
N ILE A 104 8.01 7.03 1.69
CA ILE A 104 7.05 7.91 1.01
C ILE A 104 6.03 7.06 0.23
N ASP A 105 4.73 7.37 0.35
CA ASP A 105 3.67 6.79 -0.48
C ASP A 105 3.24 7.81 -1.55
N GLU A 106 3.63 7.58 -2.82
CA GLU A 106 3.08 8.32 -3.96
C GLU A 106 1.67 7.80 -4.24
N SER A 107 0.66 8.56 -3.81
CA SER A 107 -0.66 8.01 -3.52
C SER A 107 -1.80 8.60 -4.36
N GLU A 108 -2.58 7.70 -4.95
CA GLU A 108 -3.84 7.99 -5.64
C GLU A 108 -4.97 8.46 -4.73
N VAL A 109 -4.80 8.34 -3.41
CA VAL A 109 -5.79 8.81 -2.41
C VAL A 109 -5.79 10.32 -2.33
N LEU A 110 -4.64 10.95 -2.58
CA LEU A 110 -4.51 12.40 -2.68
C LEU A 110 -4.88 12.90 -4.08
N THR A 111 -5.12 14.21 -4.20
CA THR A 111 -5.40 14.82 -5.51
C THR A 111 -4.16 14.79 -6.39
N VAL A 112 -4.29 14.24 -7.59
CA VAL A 112 -3.18 14.14 -8.55
C VAL A 112 -2.62 15.52 -8.88
N ALA A 113 -1.30 15.69 -8.87
CA ALA A 113 -0.62 16.92 -9.23
C ALA A 113 -0.11 16.93 -10.68
N ASP A 114 0.25 15.75 -11.21
CA ASP A 114 0.63 15.56 -12.61
C ASP A 114 -0.02 14.26 -13.13
N GLU A 115 -0.86 14.38 -14.16
CA GLU A 115 -1.57 13.22 -14.73
C GLU A 115 -0.67 12.37 -15.63
N ASN A 116 0.41 12.94 -16.15
CA ASN A 116 1.26 12.32 -17.17
C ASN A 116 2.55 11.73 -16.58
N ASN A 117 3.05 12.29 -15.48
CA ASN A 117 4.34 11.93 -14.94
C ASN A 117 4.24 11.51 -13.47
N TYR A 118 4.72 10.30 -13.18
CA TYR A 118 5.02 9.85 -11.84
C TYR A 118 6.40 10.36 -11.41
N ILE A 119 6.64 10.39 -10.10
CA ILE A 119 7.92 10.82 -9.53
C ILE A 119 9.01 9.82 -9.94
N ASN A 120 10.16 10.33 -10.40
CA ASN A 120 11.36 9.51 -10.58
C ASN A 120 12.00 9.22 -9.21
N LYS A 121 11.67 8.07 -8.65
CA LYS A 121 12.03 7.62 -7.31
C LYS A 121 13.51 7.20 -7.18
N HIS A 122 14.20 7.02 -8.31
CA HIS A 122 15.64 6.77 -8.32
C HIS A 122 16.46 7.98 -7.83
N LYS A 123 15.88 9.18 -7.88
CA LYS A 123 16.53 10.42 -7.41
C LYS A 123 16.49 10.62 -5.89
N PHE A 124 15.79 9.76 -5.16
CA PHE A 124 15.59 9.86 -3.72
C PHE A 124 16.32 8.72 -2.99
N LYS A 125 16.79 9.01 -1.78
CA LYS A 125 17.34 8.00 -0.86
C LYS A 125 16.24 7.29 -0.09
N THR A 126 15.18 8.00 0.22
CA THR A 126 13.99 7.45 0.90
C THR A 126 13.28 6.45 0.00
N PRO A 127 12.94 5.23 0.47
CA PRO A 127 12.16 4.27 -0.30
C PRO A 127 10.73 4.74 -0.55
N PHE A 128 10.15 4.31 -1.67
CA PHE A 128 8.78 4.62 -2.05
C PHE A 128 7.91 3.38 -2.10
N VAL A 129 6.65 3.54 -1.66
CA VAL A 129 5.55 2.63 -1.93
C VAL A 129 4.59 3.27 -2.94
N CYS A 130 4.01 2.46 -3.82
CA CYS A 130 3.01 2.89 -4.80
C CYS A 130 1.85 1.91 -4.88
N GLY A 131 0.66 2.42 -5.17
CA GLY A 131 -0.54 1.62 -5.41
C GLY A 131 -0.56 1.02 -6.81
N CYS A 132 -1.13 -0.19 -6.93
CA CYS A 132 -1.39 -0.83 -8.22
C CYS A 132 -2.69 -1.65 -8.21
N THR A 133 -3.20 -1.96 -9.40
CA THR A 133 -4.40 -2.77 -9.63
C THR A 133 -4.12 -4.06 -10.40
N ASN A 134 -3.00 -4.12 -11.11
CA ASN A 134 -2.59 -5.23 -11.98
C ASN A 134 -1.07 -5.30 -12.11
N LEU A 135 -0.56 -6.36 -12.73
CA LEU A 135 0.89 -6.58 -12.90
C LEU A 135 1.56 -5.47 -13.73
N GLY A 136 0.93 -5.02 -14.80
CA GLY A 136 1.50 -3.97 -15.65
C GLY A 136 1.73 -2.66 -14.90
N GLU A 137 0.74 -2.23 -14.11
CA GLU A 137 0.88 -1.04 -13.27
C GLU A 137 1.96 -1.23 -12.19
N ALA A 138 1.98 -2.40 -11.51
CA ALA A 138 3.01 -2.70 -10.51
C ALA A 138 4.42 -2.59 -11.09
N LEU A 139 4.67 -3.20 -12.25
CA LEU A 139 6.00 -3.20 -12.87
C LEU A 139 6.40 -1.81 -13.38
N ARG A 140 5.46 -0.98 -13.84
CA ARG A 140 5.76 0.42 -14.17
C ARG A 140 6.19 1.22 -12.93
N ARG A 141 5.49 1.08 -11.80
CA ARG A 141 5.90 1.74 -10.52
C ARG A 141 7.29 1.28 -10.07
N ILE A 142 7.58 -0.03 -10.19
CA ILE A 142 8.90 -0.58 -9.88
C ILE A 142 9.97 -0.02 -10.82
N SER A 143 9.68 0.09 -12.11
CA SER A 143 10.59 0.69 -13.09
C SER A 143 10.93 2.15 -12.79
N GLU A 144 10.02 2.89 -12.15
CA GLU A 144 10.22 4.27 -11.69
C GLU A 144 10.97 4.34 -10.35
N GLY A 145 11.29 3.20 -9.73
CA GLY A 145 12.07 3.08 -8.49
C GLY A 145 11.26 2.84 -7.23
N ALA A 146 9.99 2.42 -7.34
CA ALA A 146 9.23 1.98 -6.17
C ALA A 146 9.88 0.74 -5.55
N SER A 147 10.09 0.76 -4.22
CA SER A 147 10.71 -0.33 -3.45
C SER A 147 9.68 -1.22 -2.76
N MET A 148 8.43 -0.80 -2.75
CA MET A 148 7.26 -1.55 -2.28
C MET A 148 6.06 -1.25 -3.17
N ILE A 149 5.23 -2.26 -3.36
CA ILE A 149 3.94 -2.13 -4.02
C ILE A 149 2.83 -2.39 -2.99
N ARG A 150 1.70 -1.71 -3.14
CA ARG A 150 0.47 -2.05 -2.43
C ARG A 150 -0.71 -2.12 -3.39
N THR A 151 -1.75 -2.86 -3.03
CA THR A 151 -3.01 -2.77 -3.78
C THR A 151 -3.63 -1.39 -3.59
N LYS A 152 -4.28 -0.85 -4.62
CA LYS A 152 -5.07 0.37 -4.47
C LYS A 152 -6.32 0.10 -3.62
N GLY A 153 -6.98 -1.02 -3.88
CA GLY A 153 -8.24 -1.35 -3.25
C GLY A 153 -9.25 -0.23 -3.38
N GLU A 154 -10.10 -0.07 -2.38
CA GLU A 154 -10.98 1.08 -2.26
C GLU A 154 -10.88 1.64 -0.83
N ALA A 155 -9.88 2.49 -0.60
CA ALA A 155 -9.56 3.04 0.71
C ALA A 155 -10.76 3.79 1.32
N GLY A 156 -10.99 3.64 2.62
CA GLY A 156 -12.05 4.32 3.35
C GLY A 156 -13.47 3.76 3.18
N THR A 157 -13.63 2.60 2.52
CA THR A 157 -14.95 1.95 2.37
C THR A 157 -15.24 0.88 3.41
N GLY A 158 -14.20 0.35 4.09
CA GLY A 158 -14.37 -0.85 4.92
C GLY A 158 -14.85 -2.07 4.12
N ASN A 159 -14.71 -2.07 2.80
CA ASN A 159 -15.09 -3.14 1.89
C ASN A 159 -13.87 -3.62 1.12
N ILE A 160 -13.46 -4.85 1.40
CA ILE A 160 -12.21 -5.43 0.89
C ILE A 160 -12.29 -5.89 -0.58
N ILE A 161 -13.49 -5.86 -1.20
CA ILE A 161 -13.73 -6.51 -2.51
C ILE A 161 -12.72 -6.08 -3.59
N GLU A 162 -12.43 -4.77 -3.70
CA GLU A 162 -11.51 -4.28 -4.71
C GLU A 162 -10.05 -4.65 -4.39
N ALA A 163 -9.64 -4.67 -3.13
CA ALA A 163 -8.32 -5.15 -2.74
C ALA A 163 -8.12 -6.61 -3.12
N ILE A 164 -9.08 -7.48 -2.80
CA ILE A 164 -9.05 -8.90 -3.18
C ILE A 164 -9.01 -9.09 -4.70
N LYS A 165 -9.78 -8.29 -5.44
CA LYS A 165 -9.75 -8.31 -6.90
C LYS A 165 -8.35 -7.96 -7.45
N HIS A 166 -7.71 -6.90 -6.93
CA HIS A 166 -6.36 -6.52 -7.35
C HIS A 166 -5.33 -7.60 -7.01
N ILE A 167 -5.37 -8.19 -5.79
CA ILE A 167 -4.50 -9.29 -5.39
C ILE A 167 -4.64 -10.46 -6.39
N ARG A 168 -5.88 -10.89 -6.66
CA ARG A 168 -6.15 -12.00 -7.57
C ARG A 168 -5.73 -11.69 -9.00
N THR A 169 -5.94 -10.46 -9.48
CA THR A 169 -5.52 -10.02 -10.80
C THR A 169 -3.99 -10.14 -10.93
N ILE A 170 -3.23 -9.57 -9.99
CA ILE A 170 -1.75 -9.65 -10.01
C ILE A 170 -1.29 -11.12 -9.96
N ASN A 171 -1.87 -11.93 -9.07
CA ASN A 171 -1.50 -13.34 -8.95
C ASN A 171 -1.80 -14.14 -10.24
N ASN A 172 -2.92 -13.86 -10.90
CA ASN A 172 -3.29 -14.50 -12.17
C ASN A 172 -2.39 -14.02 -13.31
N ASP A 173 -2.08 -12.73 -13.37
CA ASP A 173 -1.15 -12.17 -14.36
C ASP A 173 0.24 -12.81 -14.24
N ILE A 174 0.73 -13.01 -13.01
CA ILE A 174 2.02 -13.69 -12.74
C ILE A 174 1.95 -15.16 -13.18
N LYS A 175 0.85 -15.88 -12.86
CA LYS A 175 0.67 -17.26 -13.30
C LYS A 175 0.66 -17.35 -14.83
N PHE A 176 -0.06 -16.45 -15.50
CA PHE A 176 -0.10 -16.36 -16.96
C PHE A 176 1.31 -16.09 -17.52
N LEU A 177 2.03 -15.09 -16.99
CA LEU A 177 3.41 -14.79 -17.38
C LEU A 177 4.34 -16.03 -17.26
N CYS A 178 4.19 -16.79 -16.19
CA CYS A 178 5.00 -18.00 -15.97
C CYS A 178 4.76 -19.09 -17.03
N ALA A 179 3.56 -19.13 -17.60
CA ALA A 179 3.20 -20.10 -18.65
C ALA A 179 3.65 -19.70 -20.06
N LEU A 180 3.99 -18.42 -20.31
CA LEU A 180 4.41 -17.94 -21.63
C LEU A 180 5.77 -18.49 -22.04
N SER A 181 5.94 -18.76 -23.33
CA SER A 181 7.26 -18.99 -23.95
C SER A 181 8.06 -17.69 -24.06
N GLU A 182 9.36 -17.78 -24.32
CA GLU A 182 10.23 -16.58 -24.43
C GLU A 182 9.73 -15.59 -25.50
N ASN A 183 9.31 -16.08 -26.65
CA ASN A 183 8.82 -15.22 -27.74
C ASN A 183 7.51 -14.50 -27.36
N GLU A 184 6.64 -15.14 -26.59
CA GLU A 184 5.37 -14.56 -26.15
C GLU A 184 5.57 -13.47 -25.09
N ILE A 185 6.64 -13.53 -24.31
CA ILE A 185 6.93 -12.52 -23.29
C ILE A 185 7.14 -11.14 -23.92
N TYR A 186 7.81 -11.04 -25.07
CA TYR A 186 7.99 -9.77 -25.79
C TYR A 186 6.66 -9.15 -26.21
N ASN A 187 5.73 -9.97 -26.68
CA ASN A 187 4.39 -9.50 -27.05
C ASN A 187 3.59 -9.08 -25.80
N TYR A 188 3.72 -9.85 -24.73
CA TYR A 188 3.07 -9.52 -23.46
C TYR A 188 3.61 -8.22 -22.85
N ALA A 189 4.93 -7.99 -22.90
CA ALA A 189 5.56 -6.74 -22.46
C ALA A 189 4.96 -5.51 -23.17
N LYS A 190 4.79 -5.60 -24.51
CA LYS A 190 4.13 -4.54 -25.28
C LYS A 190 2.68 -4.36 -24.88
N LYS A 191 1.93 -5.45 -24.70
CA LYS A 191 0.50 -5.42 -24.33
C LYS A 191 0.25 -4.72 -23.01
N ILE A 192 1.08 -4.98 -21.99
CA ILE A 192 0.90 -4.39 -20.64
C ILE A 192 1.79 -3.16 -20.41
N ASN A 193 2.51 -2.71 -21.44
CA ASN A 193 3.38 -1.54 -21.44
C ASN A 193 4.40 -1.55 -20.26
N THR A 194 5.26 -2.57 -20.22
CA THR A 194 6.25 -2.77 -19.15
C THR A 194 7.63 -3.11 -19.70
N PRO A 195 8.71 -2.76 -18.96
CA PRO A 195 10.06 -3.19 -19.31
C PRO A 195 10.19 -4.71 -19.31
N ILE A 196 10.79 -5.26 -20.38
CA ILE A 196 10.96 -6.70 -20.56
C ILE A 196 11.78 -7.34 -19.43
N ASP A 197 12.82 -6.66 -18.95
CA ASP A 197 13.71 -7.17 -17.91
C ASP A 197 12.97 -7.41 -16.59
N LEU A 198 12.02 -6.52 -16.24
CA LEU A 198 11.18 -6.70 -15.06
C LEU A 198 10.21 -7.87 -15.21
N LEU A 199 9.69 -8.12 -16.41
CA LEU A 199 8.86 -9.30 -16.68
C LEU A 199 9.67 -10.59 -16.57
N LEU A 200 10.87 -10.64 -17.15
CA LEU A 200 11.76 -11.80 -17.06
C LEU A 200 12.14 -12.08 -15.60
N LEU A 201 12.46 -11.02 -14.83
CA LEU A 201 12.74 -11.13 -13.40
C LEU A 201 11.52 -11.65 -12.63
N THR A 202 10.33 -11.10 -12.88
CA THR A 202 9.07 -11.54 -12.26
C THR A 202 8.76 -13.00 -12.57
N LYS A 203 8.95 -13.44 -13.83
CA LYS A 203 8.81 -14.85 -14.22
C LYS A 203 9.79 -15.75 -13.47
N LYS A 204 11.07 -15.36 -13.37
CA LYS A 204 12.10 -16.08 -12.64
C LYS A 204 11.76 -16.23 -11.15
N LEU A 205 11.32 -15.14 -10.52
CA LEU A 205 10.96 -15.10 -9.11
C LEU A 205 9.59 -15.72 -8.82
N LYS A 206 8.71 -15.83 -9.83
CA LYS A 206 7.29 -16.22 -9.71
C LYS A 206 6.49 -15.33 -8.75
N LYS A 207 6.96 -14.12 -8.51
CA LYS A 207 6.36 -13.06 -7.67
C LYS A 207 6.89 -11.70 -8.12
N LEU A 208 6.30 -10.61 -7.62
CA LEU A 208 6.86 -9.28 -7.82
C LEU A 208 8.30 -9.21 -7.27
N PRO A 209 9.20 -8.43 -7.90
CA PRO A 209 10.59 -8.29 -7.44
C PRO A 209 10.73 -7.41 -6.18
N VAL A 210 9.65 -6.84 -5.68
CA VAL A 210 9.58 -6.05 -4.46
C VAL A 210 8.44 -6.54 -3.57
N VAL A 211 8.46 -6.12 -2.31
CA VAL A 211 7.43 -6.41 -1.32
C VAL A 211 6.06 -5.90 -1.78
N ASN A 212 5.01 -6.69 -1.56
CA ASN A 212 3.65 -6.37 -1.99
C ASN A 212 2.66 -6.47 -0.82
N PHE A 213 2.14 -5.33 -0.37
CA PHE A 213 1.19 -5.23 0.73
C PHE A 213 -0.25 -5.10 0.23
N ALA A 214 -1.21 -5.62 0.99
CA ALA A 214 -2.62 -5.35 0.75
C ALA A 214 -3.02 -4.00 1.36
N ALA A 215 -3.83 -3.24 0.63
CA ALA A 215 -4.40 -1.98 1.08
C ALA A 215 -5.79 -1.77 0.48
N GLY A 216 -6.62 -1.02 1.21
CA GLY A 216 -7.95 -0.58 0.77
C GLY A 216 -9.08 -1.50 1.21
N GLY A 217 -9.87 -1.02 2.19
CA GLY A 217 -11.08 -1.68 2.64
C GLY A 217 -10.92 -2.72 3.75
N ILE A 218 -9.72 -2.97 4.26
CA ILE A 218 -9.48 -3.87 5.38
C ILE A 218 -10.09 -3.27 6.65
N ALA A 219 -11.02 -3.98 7.29
CA ALA A 219 -11.75 -3.51 8.45
C ALA A 219 -11.79 -4.51 9.61
N THR A 220 -11.43 -5.78 9.38
CA THR A 220 -11.48 -6.85 10.37
C THR A 220 -10.22 -7.70 10.36
N PRO A 221 -9.94 -8.46 11.45
CA PRO A 221 -8.85 -9.44 11.47
C PRO A 221 -8.97 -10.49 10.36
N ALA A 222 -10.20 -10.91 10.05
CA ALA A 222 -10.46 -11.89 8.99
C ALA A 222 -10.10 -11.34 7.60
N ASP A 223 -10.37 -10.06 7.32
CA ASP A 223 -9.98 -9.40 6.07
C ASP A 223 -8.45 -9.41 5.92
N ALA A 224 -7.74 -9.02 6.98
CA ALA A 224 -6.29 -8.99 6.98
C ALA A 224 -5.69 -10.39 6.75
N ALA A 225 -6.18 -11.39 7.48
CA ALA A 225 -5.75 -12.78 7.30
C ALA A 225 -6.02 -13.31 5.89
N MET A 226 -7.17 -12.96 5.30
CA MET A 226 -7.49 -13.33 3.91
C MET A 226 -6.47 -12.76 2.92
N CYS A 227 -6.06 -11.52 3.07
CA CYS A 227 -5.02 -10.93 2.24
C CYS A 227 -3.70 -11.70 2.37
N MET A 228 -3.28 -12.02 3.60
CA MET A 228 -2.06 -12.77 3.86
C MET A 228 -2.12 -14.18 3.26
N GLN A 229 -3.24 -14.91 3.40
CA GLN A 229 -3.44 -16.23 2.78
C GLN A 229 -3.44 -16.19 1.26
N LEU A 230 -3.77 -15.04 0.65
CA LEU A 230 -3.67 -14.82 -0.79
C LEU A 230 -2.24 -14.46 -1.25
N GLY A 231 -1.25 -14.47 -0.35
CA GLY A 231 0.16 -14.30 -0.66
C GLY A 231 0.68 -12.86 -0.57
N MET A 232 -0.02 -12.00 0.18
CA MET A 232 0.48 -10.66 0.47
C MET A 232 1.58 -10.70 1.54
N ASP A 233 2.53 -9.78 1.45
CA ASP A 233 3.67 -9.69 2.37
C ASP A 233 3.33 -8.91 3.66
N GLY A 234 2.19 -8.25 3.74
CA GLY A 234 1.70 -7.46 4.88
C GLY A 234 0.47 -6.65 4.50
N VAL A 235 0.01 -5.80 5.40
CA VAL A 235 -1.20 -4.98 5.17
C VAL A 235 -1.03 -3.53 5.59
N PHE A 236 -1.68 -2.62 4.84
CA PHE A 236 -1.99 -1.26 5.27
C PHE A 236 -3.45 -1.22 5.74
N VAL A 237 -3.69 -0.67 6.92
CA VAL A 237 -5.05 -0.52 7.45
C VAL A 237 -5.30 0.94 7.78
N GLY A 238 -6.26 1.53 7.07
CA GLY A 238 -6.65 2.93 7.25
C GLY A 238 -7.81 3.09 8.25
N SER A 239 -8.93 3.59 7.75
CA SER A 239 -10.13 3.91 8.55
C SER A 239 -10.65 2.74 9.38
N GLY A 240 -10.38 1.49 8.98
CA GLY A 240 -10.90 0.29 9.62
C GLY A 240 -10.57 0.15 11.10
N ILE A 241 -9.46 0.74 11.56
CA ILE A 241 -9.06 0.68 12.97
C ILE A 241 -9.74 1.79 13.78
N PHE A 242 -9.44 3.04 13.48
CA PHE A 242 -9.85 4.16 14.33
C PHE A 242 -11.31 4.58 14.17
N GLU A 243 -12.02 4.09 13.15
CA GLU A 243 -13.49 4.20 13.02
C GLU A 243 -14.26 3.00 13.61
N SER A 244 -13.57 2.01 14.18
CA SER A 244 -14.21 0.90 14.88
C SER A 244 -14.62 1.32 16.29
N GLU A 245 -15.56 0.57 16.88
CA GLU A 245 -16.04 0.81 18.25
C GLU A 245 -14.93 0.65 19.31
N ASN A 246 -13.95 -0.22 19.06
CA ASN A 246 -12.80 -0.46 19.95
C ASN A 246 -11.48 -0.47 19.17
N PRO A 247 -10.89 0.70 18.89
CA PRO A 247 -9.68 0.80 18.05
C PRO A 247 -8.48 0.00 18.56
N ARG A 248 -8.20 0.02 19.87
CA ARG A 248 -7.07 -0.76 20.45
C ARG A 248 -7.25 -2.25 20.22
N LYS A 249 -8.44 -2.76 20.50
CA LYS A 249 -8.72 -4.18 20.32
C LYS A 249 -8.70 -4.57 18.86
N MET A 250 -9.27 -3.74 17.98
CA MET A 250 -9.25 -3.96 16.53
C MET A 250 -7.80 -3.98 16.01
N ALA A 251 -6.98 -3.00 16.39
CA ALA A 251 -5.57 -2.89 16.00
C ALA A 251 -4.77 -4.14 16.41
N SER A 252 -4.81 -4.51 17.70
CA SER A 252 -4.08 -5.69 18.19
C SER A 252 -4.57 -6.98 17.53
N SER A 253 -5.88 -7.14 17.35
CA SER A 253 -6.47 -8.31 16.69
C SER A 253 -6.06 -8.44 15.23
N ILE A 254 -5.96 -7.33 14.50
CA ILE A 254 -5.45 -7.33 13.12
C ILE A 254 -3.96 -7.70 13.08
N VAL A 255 -3.13 -7.19 13.98
CA VAL A 255 -1.70 -7.56 14.06
C VAL A 255 -1.54 -9.05 14.33
N TYR A 256 -2.29 -9.60 15.28
CA TYR A 256 -2.27 -11.04 15.55
C TYR A 256 -2.77 -11.86 14.35
N ALA A 257 -3.83 -11.42 13.69
CA ALA A 257 -4.36 -12.09 12.50
C ALA A 257 -3.36 -12.10 11.34
N VAL A 258 -2.58 -11.03 11.16
CA VAL A 258 -1.51 -10.97 10.17
C VAL A 258 -0.35 -11.89 10.55
N SER A 259 0.05 -11.91 11.82
CA SER A 259 1.15 -12.75 12.30
C SER A 259 0.81 -14.26 12.26
N TYR A 260 -0.44 -14.61 12.49
CA TYR A 260 -0.91 -16.01 12.58
C TYR A 260 -1.99 -16.34 11.55
N PHE A 261 -1.91 -15.76 10.37
CA PHE A 261 -2.94 -15.82 9.33
C PHE A 261 -3.34 -17.24 8.88
N ASN A 262 -2.48 -18.25 9.08
CA ASN A 262 -2.75 -19.65 8.75
C ASN A 262 -3.27 -20.48 9.94
N ASN A 263 -3.53 -19.86 11.10
CA ASN A 263 -4.00 -20.57 12.29
C ASN A 263 -5.46 -20.23 12.59
N PRO A 264 -6.45 -21.09 12.18
CA PRO A 264 -7.87 -20.79 12.37
C PRO A 264 -8.28 -20.63 13.83
N LYS A 265 -7.60 -21.30 14.78
CA LYS A 265 -7.88 -21.16 16.21
C LYS A 265 -7.54 -19.76 16.70
N ILE A 266 -6.35 -19.25 16.36
CA ILE A 266 -5.96 -17.89 16.72
C ILE A 266 -6.88 -16.87 16.02
N LEU A 267 -7.22 -17.09 14.75
CA LEU A 267 -8.14 -16.21 14.01
C LEU A 267 -9.52 -16.15 14.68
N LEU A 268 -10.02 -17.28 15.19
CA LEU A 268 -11.25 -17.33 15.98
C LEU A 268 -11.08 -16.51 17.28
N ASP A 269 -10.01 -16.75 18.03
CA ASP A 269 -9.77 -16.10 19.32
C ASP A 269 -9.68 -14.57 19.20
N VAL A 270 -8.98 -14.06 18.17
CA VAL A 270 -8.85 -12.60 17.94
C VAL A 270 -10.09 -11.97 17.31
N SER A 271 -11.08 -12.76 16.90
CA SER A 271 -12.34 -12.27 16.34
C SER A 271 -13.44 -12.07 17.38
N TYR A 272 -13.24 -12.50 18.64
CA TYR A 272 -14.24 -12.36 19.69
C TYR A 272 -14.31 -10.92 20.25
N ASN A 273 -15.54 -10.46 20.46
CA ASN A 273 -15.84 -9.23 21.20
C ASN A 273 -15.11 -7.97 20.67
N LEU A 274 -14.96 -7.84 19.36
CA LEU A 274 -14.33 -6.68 18.72
C LEU A 274 -15.17 -5.40 18.80
N GLY A 275 -16.46 -5.51 19.10
CA GLY A 275 -17.42 -4.46 18.89
C GLY A 275 -17.78 -4.30 17.41
N LYS A 276 -18.42 -3.20 17.07
CA LYS A 276 -18.76 -2.91 15.67
C LYS A 276 -17.50 -2.51 14.90
N ALA A 277 -17.26 -3.16 13.77
CA ALA A 277 -16.32 -2.67 12.78
C ALA A 277 -16.80 -1.32 12.20
N MET A 278 -15.94 -0.61 11.49
CA MET A 278 -16.36 0.61 10.79
C MET A 278 -17.60 0.36 9.92
N CYS A 279 -18.50 1.35 9.85
CA CYS A 279 -19.78 1.20 9.13
C CYS A 279 -19.66 1.03 7.62
N GLY A 280 -18.52 1.18 7.04
CA GLY A 280 -18.23 0.92 5.65
C GLY A 280 -19.26 1.42 4.61
N SER A 281 -18.94 1.23 3.33
CA SER A 281 -19.83 1.57 2.21
C SER A 281 -19.81 0.46 1.17
N THR A 282 -21.00 0.04 0.72
CA THR A 282 -21.15 -0.87 -0.42
C THR A 282 -21.26 -0.12 -1.76
N LYS A 283 -21.32 1.23 -1.74
CA LYS A 283 -21.39 2.03 -2.95
C LYS A 283 -20.04 1.99 -3.66
N ILE A 284 -20.03 1.29 -4.79
CA ILE A 284 -18.93 1.39 -5.76
C ILE A 284 -18.90 2.83 -6.27
N SER A 285 -17.76 3.51 -6.20
CA SER A 285 -17.65 4.89 -6.66
C SER A 285 -18.13 5.00 -8.12
N GLU A 286 -18.77 6.09 -8.51
CA GLU A 286 -19.26 6.30 -9.89
C GLU A 286 -18.14 6.25 -10.93
N LYS A 287 -16.90 6.56 -10.54
CA LYS A 287 -15.68 6.33 -11.37
C LYS A 287 -15.58 4.91 -11.88
N TRP A 288 -15.99 3.90 -11.11
CA TRP A 288 -15.95 2.49 -11.51
C TRP A 288 -17.16 2.07 -12.34
N LYS A 289 -18.34 2.70 -12.11
CA LYS A 289 -19.54 2.46 -12.94
C LYS A 289 -19.34 2.93 -14.38
N ASN A 290 -18.64 4.05 -14.57
CA ASN A 290 -18.36 4.60 -15.89
C ASN A 290 -17.29 3.81 -16.65
N LYS A 291 -16.32 3.19 -15.95
CA LYS A 291 -15.34 2.28 -16.61
C LYS A 291 -15.97 1.00 -17.15
N LYS A 292 -16.92 0.40 -16.43
CA LYS A 292 -17.65 -0.78 -16.93
C LYS A 292 -18.51 -0.50 -18.17
N LYS A 293 -19.03 0.71 -18.32
CA LYS A 293 -19.81 1.09 -19.51
C LYS A 293 -18.99 1.32 -20.76
N ASN A 294 -17.67 1.51 -20.62
CA ASN A 294 -16.77 1.72 -21.76
C ASN A 294 -16.01 0.42 -22.17
N GLU A 295 -16.24 -0.70 -21.47
CA GLU A 295 -15.64 -2.01 -21.74
C GLU A 295 -16.67 -3.04 -22.22
N GLU A 296 -17.97 -2.66 -22.33
CA GLU A 296 -19.03 -3.38 -23.06
C GLU A 296 -19.23 -2.76 -24.44
#